data_ad867e75daccf5466349d20ba9af6340
#
_entry.id   ad867e75daccf5466349d20ba9af6340
#
_cell.length_a   1.000
_cell.length_b   1.000
_cell.length_c   1.000
_cell.angle_alpha   90.00
_cell.angle_beta   90.00
_cell.angle_gamma   90.00
#
_symmetry.space_group_name_H-M   'P 1'
#
loop_
_entity.id
_entity.type
_entity.pdbx_description
1 polymer ?
#
loop_
_entity_poly.entity_id
_entity_poly.type
_entity_poly.pdbx_seq_one_letter_code
_entity_poly.pdbx_strand_id
1 'polypeptide(L)'
;ACLALAAVANTRDLLPYWLPKAVPTPSPVDRGDRQVFVISMNVHRVNDDATAAVAYLRDRRPDVVAVLEVDADWATALDGLADLFPHRVIRPRIDNFGIALLSRWPLDEVEIVAFCETGFPSILATVRRPAGGFRIIATHPFPPFNARCTDQLVAHLDGVAAAAAASSMPCVVAGDLNAAPWSRPYRRLVATSGLVDSALGRGVQATWHAHLPAPRIPIDHILVPPDATVLRREVGPDIGSDHYPVEADIVLP
;
A
#
# COMPACT_ATOMS: atom_id res chain seq x y z
N ALA A 1 8.49 10.28 -34.12
CA ALA A 1 7.93 11.39 -33.32
C ALA A 1 7.13 10.87 -32.12
N CYS A 2 6.10 10.02 -32.28
CA CYS A 2 5.25 9.54 -31.18
C CYS A 2 6.01 8.76 -30.10
N LEU A 3 6.95 7.88 -30.46
CA LEU A 3 7.77 7.12 -29.50
C LEU A 3 8.70 8.04 -28.69
N ALA A 4 9.24 9.09 -29.30
CA ALA A 4 10.08 10.05 -28.59
C ALA A 4 9.27 10.88 -27.59
N LEU A 5 8.06 11.30 -27.96
CA LEU A 5 7.15 12.01 -27.06
C LEU A 5 6.69 11.14 -25.88
N ALA A 6 6.37 9.86 -26.14
CA ALA A 6 6.03 8.91 -25.09
C ALA A 6 7.21 8.64 -24.13
N ALA A 7 8.43 8.52 -24.67
CA ALA A 7 9.65 8.38 -23.86
C ALA A 7 9.89 9.60 -22.97
N VAL A 8 9.73 10.82 -23.52
CA VAL A 8 9.89 12.07 -22.77
C VAL A 8 8.83 12.22 -21.68
N ALA A 9 7.56 11.89 -21.98
CA ALA A 9 6.48 11.92 -20.99
C ALA A 9 6.75 10.95 -19.82
N ASN A 10 7.11 9.70 -20.14
CA ASN A 10 7.43 8.69 -19.12
C ASN A 10 8.68 9.08 -18.31
N THR A 11 9.70 9.67 -18.95
CA THR A 11 10.89 10.16 -18.24
C THR A 11 10.53 11.24 -17.24
N ARG A 12 9.65 12.17 -17.58
CA ARG A 12 9.16 13.21 -16.66
C ARG A 12 8.47 12.61 -15.43
N ASP A 13 7.66 11.59 -15.63
CA ASP A 13 6.92 10.95 -14.53
C ASP A 13 7.83 10.06 -13.66
N LEU A 14 8.92 9.53 -14.21
CA LEU A 14 9.87 8.68 -13.50
C LEU A 14 11.01 9.48 -12.83
N LEU A 15 11.35 10.65 -13.36
CA LEU A 15 12.46 11.46 -12.85
C LEU A 15 12.37 11.74 -11.34
N PRO A 16 11.21 12.05 -10.75
CA PRO A 16 11.08 12.28 -9.31
C PRO A 16 11.47 11.07 -8.45
N TYR A 17 11.39 9.85 -8.99
CA TYR A 17 11.80 8.62 -8.27
C TYR A 17 13.33 8.48 -8.21
N TRP A 18 14.07 9.02 -9.19
CA TRP A 18 15.52 8.94 -9.27
C TRP A 18 16.25 10.16 -8.68
N LEU A 19 15.56 11.29 -8.58
CA LEU A 19 16.14 12.46 -7.95
C LEU A 19 16.14 12.32 -6.45
N PRO A 20 17.32 12.31 -5.79
CA PRO A 20 17.39 12.21 -4.33
C PRO A 20 16.54 13.31 -3.69
N LYS A 21 15.56 12.92 -2.90
CA LYS A 21 14.81 13.85 -2.07
C LYS A 21 15.59 14.07 -0.78
N ALA A 22 15.88 15.31 -0.44
CA ALA A 22 16.44 15.60 0.87
C ALA A 22 15.46 15.09 1.93
N VAL A 23 15.88 14.08 2.68
CA VAL A 23 15.09 13.56 3.81
C VAL A 23 15.46 14.45 5.00
N PRO A 24 14.54 15.27 5.53
CA PRO A 24 14.78 15.97 6.78
C PRO A 24 15.17 14.92 7.83
N THR A 25 16.22 15.18 8.61
CA THR A 25 16.56 14.30 9.72
C THR A 25 15.63 14.64 10.87
N PRO A 26 14.60 13.80 11.17
CA PRO A 26 13.73 14.07 12.31
C PRO A 26 14.55 14.04 13.60
N SER A 27 14.14 14.82 14.59
CA SER A 27 14.77 14.75 15.90
C SER A 27 14.62 13.34 16.50
N PRO A 28 15.49 12.93 17.43
CA PRO A 28 15.36 11.63 18.10
C PRO A 28 13.99 11.44 18.79
N VAL A 29 13.39 12.52 19.31
CA VAL A 29 12.06 12.52 19.93
C VAL A 29 10.96 12.28 18.89
N ASP A 30 11.06 12.90 17.71
CA ASP A 30 10.10 12.69 16.63
C ASP A 30 10.15 11.27 16.08
N ARG A 31 11.34 10.62 16.10
CA ARG A 31 11.49 9.24 15.66
C ARG A 31 10.82 8.23 16.58
N GLY A 32 10.84 8.45 17.91
CA GLY A 32 10.34 7.48 18.88
C GLY A 32 8.84 7.29 18.80
N ASP A 33 8.09 8.34 19.04
CA ASP A 33 6.64 8.24 19.24
C ASP A 33 5.82 8.41 17.95
N ARG A 34 6.36 9.11 16.94
CA ARG A 34 5.68 9.39 15.66
C ARG A 34 6.06 8.44 14.53
N GLN A 35 7.04 7.59 14.74
CA GLN A 35 7.47 6.62 13.75
C GLN A 35 6.43 5.50 13.59
N VAL A 36 6.16 5.13 12.36
CA VAL A 36 5.25 4.03 11.99
C VAL A 36 5.90 3.20 10.90
N PHE A 37 6.02 1.91 11.13
CA PHE A 37 6.49 0.97 10.14
C PHE A 37 5.31 0.25 9.50
N VAL A 38 5.07 0.53 8.21
CA VAL A 38 3.96 0.00 7.42
C VAL A 38 4.49 -0.99 6.40
N ILE A 39 3.82 -2.14 6.28
CA ILE A 39 4.01 -3.09 5.18
C ILE A 39 2.71 -3.22 4.40
N SER A 40 2.81 -3.28 3.07
CA SER A 40 1.75 -3.72 2.18
C SER A 40 2.23 -4.93 1.40
N MET A 41 1.42 -5.99 1.35
CA MET A 41 1.75 -7.20 0.60
C MET A 41 0.52 -7.82 -0.04
N ASN A 42 0.61 -8.13 -1.32
CA ASN A 42 -0.29 -9.03 -2.01
C ASN A 42 0.28 -10.44 -1.85
N VAL A 43 -0.49 -11.36 -1.24
CA VAL A 43 -0.02 -12.70 -0.92
C VAL A 43 -0.27 -13.70 -2.03
N HIS A 44 -0.96 -13.27 -3.09
CA HIS A 44 -1.39 -14.10 -4.20
C HIS A 44 -2.23 -15.30 -3.72
N ARG A 45 -3.53 -15.17 -3.77
CA ARG A 45 -4.49 -16.15 -3.22
C ARG A 45 -4.19 -17.61 -3.55
N VAL A 46 -3.61 -17.89 -4.73
CA VAL A 46 -3.25 -19.26 -5.12
C VAL A 46 -1.92 -19.75 -4.52
N ASN A 47 -1.18 -18.89 -3.81
CA ASN A 47 -0.06 -19.29 -2.98
C ASN A 47 -0.62 -19.93 -1.69
N ASP A 48 -0.45 -21.23 -1.56
CA ASP A 48 -0.97 -22.05 -0.45
C ASP A 48 0.04 -22.19 0.73
N ASP A 49 1.23 -21.57 0.60
CA ASP A 49 2.27 -21.58 1.63
C ASP A 49 2.47 -20.21 2.26
N ALA A 50 1.85 -19.98 3.42
CA ALA A 50 2.01 -18.76 4.18
C ALA A 50 3.31 -18.68 5.00
N THR A 51 4.14 -19.73 5.02
CA THR A 51 5.30 -19.86 5.93
C THR A 51 6.29 -18.70 5.76
N ALA A 52 6.65 -18.38 4.51
CA ALA A 52 7.61 -17.31 4.22
C ALA A 52 7.06 -15.93 4.62
N ALA A 53 5.78 -15.65 4.33
CA ALA A 53 5.14 -14.38 4.69
C ALA A 53 4.98 -14.22 6.20
N VAL A 54 4.59 -15.28 6.91
CA VAL A 54 4.49 -15.29 8.38
C VAL A 54 5.87 -15.09 9.02
N ALA A 55 6.90 -15.79 8.54
CA ALA A 55 8.28 -15.64 9.03
C ALA A 55 8.78 -14.20 8.79
N TYR A 56 8.52 -13.65 7.60
CA TYR A 56 8.85 -12.27 7.27
C TYR A 56 8.20 -11.26 8.22
N LEU A 57 6.90 -11.38 8.49
CA LEU A 57 6.22 -10.48 9.42
C LEU A 57 6.74 -10.63 10.86
N ARG A 58 7.07 -11.85 11.30
CA ARG A 58 7.66 -12.10 12.62
C ARG A 58 9.06 -11.52 12.77
N ASP A 59 9.86 -11.53 11.71
CA ASP A 59 11.20 -10.93 11.68
C ASP A 59 11.12 -9.40 11.64
N ARG A 60 10.33 -8.84 10.73
CA ARG A 60 10.25 -7.39 10.50
C ARG A 60 9.50 -6.64 11.59
N ARG A 61 8.51 -7.25 12.23
CA ARG A 61 7.67 -6.66 13.28
C ARG A 61 7.10 -5.29 12.92
N PRO A 62 6.41 -5.15 11.80
CA PRO A 62 5.82 -3.88 11.42
C PRO A 62 4.73 -3.45 12.43
N ASP A 63 4.39 -2.17 12.41
CA ASP A 63 3.33 -1.63 13.24
C ASP A 63 1.95 -1.88 12.63
N VAL A 64 1.86 -1.77 11.30
CA VAL A 64 0.62 -1.95 10.53
C VAL A 64 0.91 -2.70 9.23
N VAL A 65 0.04 -3.65 8.89
CA VAL A 65 0.16 -4.45 7.65
C VAL A 65 -1.15 -4.44 6.89
N ALA A 66 -1.11 -4.04 5.62
CA ALA A 66 -2.17 -4.30 4.66
C ALA A 66 -1.85 -5.60 3.91
N VAL A 67 -2.75 -6.57 3.95
CA VAL A 67 -2.60 -7.86 3.26
C VAL A 67 -3.72 -8.02 2.24
N LEU A 68 -3.38 -8.35 1.02
CA LEU A 68 -4.29 -8.42 -0.11
C LEU A 68 -4.33 -9.84 -0.68
N GLU A 69 -5.43 -10.20 -1.31
CA GLU A 69 -5.73 -11.53 -1.84
C GLU A 69 -5.87 -12.61 -0.74
N VAL A 70 -6.47 -12.24 0.38
CA VAL A 70 -6.68 -13.11 1.55
C VAL A 70 -7.88 -14.03 1.33
N ASP A 71 -7.66 -15.33 1.31
CA ASP A 71 -8.69 -16.36 1.40
C ASP A 71 -8.85 -16.93 2.82
N ALA A 72 -9.55 -18.03 2.99
CA ALA A 72 -9.80 -18.65 4.30
C ALA A 72 -8.52 -19.23 4.94
N ASP A 73 -7.62 -19.79 4.14
CA ASP A 73 -6.37 -20.36 4.63
C ASP A 73 -5.40 -19.26 5.04
N TRP A 74 -5.28 -18.21 4.24
CA TRP A 74 -4.55 -17.01 4.60
C TRP A 74 -5.12 -16.32 5.85
N ALA A 75 -6.46 -16.25 5.97
CA ALA A 75 -7.08 -15.70 7.19
C ALA A 75 -6.67 -16.48 8.44
N THR A 76 -6.61 -17.81 8.36
CA THR A 76 -6.16 -18.67 9.46
C THR A 76 -4.68 -18.43 9.79
N ALA A 77 -3.82 -18.33 8.77
CA ALA A 77 -2.40 -18.03 8.97
C ALA A 77 -2.18 -16.66 9.64
N LEU A 78 -2.93 -15.63 9.20
CA LEU A 78 -2.86 -14.28 9.76
C LEU A 78 -3.40 -14.22 11.20
N ASP A 79 -4.42 -15.00 11.54
CA ASP A 79 -4.91 -15.13 12.92
C ASP A 79 -3.85 -15.71 13.86
N GLY A 80 -2.97 -16.56 13.35
CA GLY A 80 -1.80 -17.06 14.06
C GLY A 80 -0.76 -16.00 14.45
N LEU A 81 -0.92 -14.74 13.98
CA LEU A 81 -0.07 -13.59 14.33
C LEU A 81 -0.71 -12.68 15.40
N ALA A 82 -1.69 -13.16 16.15
CA ALA A 82 -2.40 -12.39 17.18
C ALA A 82 -1.49 -11.82 18.27
N ASP A 83 -0.38 -12.47 18.54
CA ASP A 83 0.66 -12.04 19.48
C ASP A 83 1.42 -10.78 19.02
N LEU A 84 1.58 -10.60 17.70
CA LEU A 84 2.20 -9.42 17.10
C LEU A 84 1.17 -8.33 16.77
N PHE A 85 0.00 -8.76 16.27
CA PHE A 85 -1.07 -7.87 15.82
C PHE A 85 -2.37 -8.18 16.56
N PRO A 86 -2.52 -7.71 17.81
CA PRO A 86 -3.73 -7.96 18.60
C PRO A 86 -5.00 -7.35 17.97
N HIS A 87 -4.84 -6.33 17.13
CA HIS A 87 -5.95 -5.64 16.46
C HIS A 87 -5.95 -5.98 14.98
N ARG A 88 -7.00 -6.68 14.52
CA ARG A 88 -7.06 -7.20 13.14
C ARG A 88 -8.46 -7.05 12.58
N VAL A 89 -8.50 -6.74 11.29
CA VAL A 89 -9.71 -6.79 10.47
C VAL A 89 -9.40 -7.68 9.28
N ILE A 90 -10.01 -8.86 9.22
CA ILE A 90 -9.77 -9.84 8.16
C ILE A 90 -11.08 -10.07 7.41
N ARG A 91 -11.05 -9.96 6.09
CA ARG A 91 -12.20 -10.15 5.19
C ARG A 91 -11.79 -11.12 4.07
N PRO A 92 -11.78 -12.43 4.36
CA PRO A 92 -11.41 -13.44 3.37
C PRO A 92 -12.46 -13.54 2.26
N ARG A 93 -12.01 -13.85 1.05
CA ARG A 93 -12.87 -14.06 -0.11
C ARG A 93 -12.38 -15.26 -0.92
N ILE A 94 -13.28 -15.84 -1.71
CA ILE A 94 -12.95 -16.93 -2.66
C ILE A 94 -12.36 -16.41 -3.99
N ASP A 95 -12.43 -15.10 -4.20
CA ASP A 95 -11.81 -14.39 -5.32
C ASP A 95 -10.53 -13.67 -4.85
N ASN A 96 -9.83 -12.99 -5.77
CA ASN A 96 -8.57 -12.30 -5.48
C ASN A 96 -8.73 -10.97 -4.69
N PHE A 97 -9.91 -10.69 -4.13
CA PHE A 97 -10.18 -9.40 -3.48
C PHE A 97 -10.44 -9.51 -1.97
N GLY A 98 -10.04 -10.63 -1.35
CA GLY A 98 -9.98 -10.69 0.09
C GLY A 98 -8.88 -9.79 0.64
N ILE A 99 -9.12 -9.19 1.80
CA ILE A 99 -8.24 -8.15 2.35
C ILE A 99 -8.14 -8.26 3.86
N ALA A 100 -6.98 -7.92 4.41
CA ALA A 100 -6.80 -7.79 5.85
C ALA A 100 -5.99 -6.54 6.20
N LEU A 101 -6.29 -6.00 7.38
CA LEU A 101 -5.52 -4.96 8.05
C LEU A 101 -5.13 -5.49 9.42
N LEU A 102 -3.83 -5.59 9.66
CA LEU A 102 -3.27 -6.02 10.94
C LEU A 102 -2.59 -4.84 11.61
N SER A 103 -2.74 -4.68 12.92
CA SER A 103 -2.14 -3.58 13.66
C SER A 103 -1.71 -4.01 15.07
N ARG A 104 -0.54 -3.52 15.50
CA ARG A 104 -0.12 -3.64 16.91
C ARG A 104 -0.87 -2.67 17.82
N TRP A 105 -1.47 -1.63 17.25
CA TRP A 105 -2.25 -0.63 17.97
C TRP A 105 -3.76 -0.76 17.72
N PRO A 106 -4.60 -0.26 18.62
CA PRO A 106 -6.05 -0.29 18.43
C PRO A 106 -6.49 0.31 17.09
N LEU A 107 -7.49 -0.33 16.49
CA LEU A 107 -8.16 0.11 15.27
C LEU A 107 -9.56 0.59 15.63
N ASP A 108 -9.79 1.89 15.46
CA ASP A 108 -11.10 2.53 15.66
C ASP A 108 -11.71 2.92 14.32
N GLU A 109 -13.00 3.24 14.34
CA GLU A 109 -13.75 3.72 13.18
C GLU A 109 -13.50 2.84 11.93
N VAL A 110 -13.56 1.53 12.15
CA VAL A 110 -13.33 0.55 11.08
C VAL A 110 -14.52 0.54 10.14
N GLU A 111 -14.25 0.80 8.88
CA GLU A 111 -15.23 0.75 7.80
C GLU A 111 -14.75 -0.19 6.70
N ILE A 112 -15.69 -0.98 6.15
CA ILE A 112 -15.45 -1.78 4.94
C ILE A 112 -16.22 -1.11 3.81
N VAL A 113 -15.49 -0.55 2.86
CA VAL A 113 -16.07 0.27 1.80
C VAL A 113 -15.79 -0.35 0.44
N ALA A 114 -16.81 -0.40 -0.41
CA ALA A 114 -16.67 -0.66 -1.84
C ALA A 114 -16.73 0.69 -2.59
N PHE A 115 -15.62 1.12 -3.16
CA PHE A 115 -15.53 2.43 -3.83
C PHE A 115 -16.13 2.45 -5.23
N CYS A 116 -16.47 1.29 -5.80
CA CYS A 116 -17.12 1.19 -7.11
C CYS A 116 -18.08 -0.01 -7.16
N GLU A 117 -18.77 -0.17 -8.28
CA GLU A 117 -19.80 -1.20 -8.49
C GLU A 117 -19.29 -2.65 -8.40
N THR A 118 -17.99 -2.87 -8.43
CA THR A 118 -17.41 -4.22 -8.29
C THR A 118 -17.67 -4.84 -6.91
N GLY A 119 -17.96 -4.02 -5.89
CA GLY A 119 -18.18 -4.48 -4.54
C GLY A 119 -16.92 -4.98 -3.83
N PHE A 120 -15.71 -4.74 -4.38
CA PHE A 120 -14.46 -5.17 -3.76
C PHE A 120 -14.14 -4.32 -2.54
N PRO A 121 -13.80 -4.96 -1.41
CA PRO A 121 -13.63 -4.26 -0.15
C PRO A 121 -12.33 -3.48 -0.09
N SER A 122 -12.38 -2.29 0.48
CA SER A 122 -11.26 -1.59 1.08
C SER A 122 -11.52 -1.46 2.58
N ILE A 123 -10.46 -1.49 3.40
CA ILE A 123 -10.56 -1.30 4.85
C ILE A 123 -10.07 0.09 5.18
N LEU A 124 -10.94 0.89 5.79
CA LEU A 124 -10.61 2.18 6.36
C LEU A 124 -10.62 2.05 7.88
N ALA A 125 -9.59 2.54 8.54
CA ALA A 125 -9.52 2.52 10.00
C ALA A 125 -8.71 3.70 10.55
N THR A 126 -9.01 4.08 11.77
CA THR A 126 -8.15 4.97 12.56
C THR A 126 -7.24 4.15 13.45
N VAL A 127 -5.93 4.23 13.22
CA VAL A 127 -4.92 3.59 14.07
C VAL A 127 -4.63 4.50 15.25
N ARG A 128 -4.86 4.00 16.48
CA ARG A 128 -4.62 4.72 17.74
C ARG A 128 -3.24 4.41 18.30
N ARG A 129 -2.30 5.32 18.16
CA ARG A 129 -0.96 5.21 18.75
C ARG A 129 -0.72 6.28 19.83
N PRO A 130 0.28 6.13 20.71
CA PRO A 130 0.55 7.09 21.80
C PRO A 130 0.76 8.53 21.32
N ALA A 131 1.42 8.72 20.19
CA ALA A 131 1.72 10.04 19.61
C ALA A 131 0.60 10.62 18.75
N GLY A 132 -0.63 10.16 18.88
CA GLY A 132 -1.79 10.57 18.08
C GLY A 132 -2.16 9.56 16.99
N GLY A 133 -3.42 9.61 16.54
CA GLY A 133 -3.97 8.69 15.54
C GLY A 133 -3.62 9.09 14.12
N PHE A 134 -3.79 8.14 13.19
CA PHE A 134 -3.79 8.40 11.76
C PHE A 134 -4.81 7.50 11.05
N ARG A 135 -5.33 7.96 9.94
CA ARG A 135 -6.22 7.16 9.09
C ARG A 135 -5.39 6.25 8.20
N ILE A 136 -5.79 4.98 8.07
CA ILE A 136 -5.23 4.07 7.08
C ILE A 136 -6.32 3.58 6.14
N ILE A 137 -5.99 3.48 4.86
CA ILE A 137 -6.81 2.89 3.81
C ILE A 137 -6.03 1.74 3.21
N ALA A 138 -6.43 0.51 3.50
CA ALA A 138 -5.95 -0.68 2.81
C ALA A 138 -6.87 -0.97 1.62
N THR A 139 -6.33 -1.16 0.41
CA THR A 139 -7.15 -1.25 -0.79
C THR A 139 -6.52 -2.08 -1.89
N HIS A 140 -7.38 -2.77 -2.69
CA HIS A 140 -6.99 -3.56 -3.85
C HIS A 140 -8.04 -3.40 -4.96
N PRO A 141 -7.91 -2.41 -5.85
CA PRO A 141 -8.79 -2.20 -6.98
C PRO A 141 -8.62 -3.27 -8.08
N PHE A 142 -9.60 -3.38 -8.96
CA PHE A 142 -9.56 -4.32 -10.09
C PHE A 142 -8.46 -3.95 -11.10
N PRO A 143 -7.69 -4.92 -11.63
CA PRO A 143 -6.67 -4.66 -12.63
C PRO A 143 -7.26 -4.23 -14.00
N PRO A 144 -6.58 -3.36 -14.77
CA PRO A 144 -7.10 -2.74 -16.00
C PRO A 144 -6.95 -3.63 -17.24
N PHE A 145 -7.54 -4.83 -17.25
CA PHE A 145 -7.43 -5.77 -18.37
C PHE A 145 -8.09 -5.30 -19.67
N ASN A 146 -9.10 -4.42 -19.56
CA ASN A 146 -9.82 -3.84 -20.68
C ASN A 146 -10.42 -2.48 -20.31
N ALA A 147 -11.10 -1.81 -21.23
CA ALA A 147 -11.67 -0.47 -21.00
C ALA A 147 -12.62 -0.43 -19.79
N ARG A 148 -13.55 -1.40 -19.68
CA ARG A 148 -14.48 -1.46 -18.53
C ARG A 148 -13.75 -1.66 -17.21
N CYS A 149 -12.76 -2.53 -17.18
CA CYS A 149 -11.93 -2.75 -15.99
C CYS A 149 -11.13 -1.48 -15.64
N THR A 150 -10.65 -0.75 -16.65
CA THR A 150 -9.98 0.53 -16.46
C THR A 150 -10.93 1.58 -15.85
N ASP A 151 -12.18 1.65 -16.32
CA ASP A 151 -13.16 2.57 -15.74
C ASP A 151 -13.46 2.23 -14.27
N GLN A 152 -13.54 0.94 -13.94
CA GLN A 152 -13.72 0.47 -12.56
C GLN A 152 -12.50 0.81 -11.68
N LEU A 153 -11.28 0.61 -12.19
CA LEU A 153 -10.05 1.03 -11.52
C LEU A 153 -10.06 2.54 -11.22
N VAL A 154 -10.41 3.35 -12.23
CA VAL A 154 -10.51 4.81 -12.08
C VAL A 154 -11.52 5.18 -11.01
N ALA A 155 -12.74 4.64 -11.07
CA ALA A 155 -13.80 4.91 -10.10
C ALA A 155 -13.37 4.51 -8.67
N HIS A 156 -12.73 3.36 -8.51
CA HIS A 156 -12.21 2.89 -7.22
C HIS A 156 -11.15 3.85 -6.67
N LEU A 157 -10.13 4.18 -7.47
CA LEU A 157 -9.05 5.09 -7.05
C LEU A 157 -9.54 6.52 -6.81
N ASP A 158 -10.55 6.99 -7.52
CA ASP A 158 -11.21 8.27 -7.25
C ASP A 158 -11.90 8.25 -5.88
N GLY A 159 -12.57 7.15 -5.53
CA GLY A 159 -13.15 6.96 -4.20
C GLY A 159 -12.10 6.93 -3.08
N VAL A 160 -11.01 6.21 -3.28
CA VAL A 160 -9.85 6.22 -2.36
C VAL A 160 -9.29 7.64 -2.19
N ALA A 161 -9.12 8.36 -3.31
CA ALA A 161 -8.60 9.73 -3.28
C ALA A 161 -9.52 10.67 -2.48
N ALA A 162 -10.83 10.58 -2.71
CA ALA A 162 -11.81 11.38 -1.99
C ALA A 162 -11.83 11.07 -0.49
N ALA A 163 -11.78 9.78 -0.12
CA ALA A 163 -11.73 9.36 1.28
C ALA A 163 -10.44 9.83 1.99
N ALA A 164 -9.29 9.76 1.30
CA ALA A 164 -8.04 10.26 1.84
C ALA A 164 -8.04 11.79 2.00
N ALA A 165 -8.54 12.53 1.00
CA ALA A 165 -8.63 13.99 1.04
C ALA A 165 -9.61 14.50 2.11
N ALA A 166 -10.66 13.73 2.42
CA ALA A 166 -11.64 14.07 3.45
C ALA A 166 -11.15 13.81 4.88
N SER A 167 -10.00 13.15 5.04
CA SER A 167 -9.48 12.85 6.38
C SER A 167 -9.01 14.11 7.10
N SER A 168 -9.50 14.30 8.34
CA SER A 168 -9.06 15.37 9.22
C SER A 168 -7.74 15.09 9.95
N MET A 169 -7.19 13.88 9.77
CA MET A 169 -5.92 13.45 10.37
C MET A 169 -4.98 12.91 9.29
N PRO A 170 -3.68 12.73 9.58
CA PRO A 170 -2.74 12.15 8.63
C PRO A 170 -3.31 10.85 8.04
N CYS A 171 -3.29 10.72 6.72
CA CYS A 171 -3.84 9.55 6.03
C CYS A 171 -2.75 8.79 5.28
N VAL A 172 -2.72 7.47 5.46
CA VAL A 172 -1.84 6.54 4.73
C VAL A 172 -2.70 5.65 3.86
N VAL A 173 -2.34 5.49 2.58
CA VAL A 173 -2.97 4.50 1.68
C VAL A 173 -1.93 3.42 1.40
N ALA A 174 -2.30 2.16 1.59
CA ALA A 174 -1.45 1.01 1.36
C ALA A 174 -2.18 -0.07 0.57
N GLY A 175 -1.54 -0.62 -0.45
CA GLY A 175 -2.15 -1.68 -1.26
C GLY A 175 -1.48 -1.90 -2.61
N ASP A 176 -1.92 -2.95 -3.28
CA ASP A 176 -1.76 -3.14 -4.71
C ASP A 176 -2.80 -2.25 -5.41
N LEU A 177 -2.34 -1.16 -5.99
CA LEU A 177 -3.22 -0.21 -6.66
C LEU A 177 -3.52 -0.60 -8.12
N ASN A 178 -2.94 -1.68 -8.62
CA ASN A 178 -3.02 -2.08 -10.03
C ASN A 178 -2.74 -0.93 -11.02
N ALA A 179 -1.93 0.02 -10.59
CA ALA A 179 -1.64 1.26 -11.30
C ALA A 179 -0.19 1.71 -11.07
N ALA A 180 0.60 1.71 -12.11
CA ALA A 180 1.98 2.22 -12.04
C ALA A 180 2.00 3.76 -11.92
N PRO A 181 3.05 4.37 -11.35
CA PRO A 181 3.15 5.82 -11.11
C PRO A 181 2.97 6.71 -12.34
N TRP A 182 3.34 6.21 -13.51
CA TRP A 182 3.16 6.91 -14.79
C TRP A 182 1.78 6.73 -15.40
N SER A 183 0.91 5.90 -14.80
CA SER A 183 -0.45 5.71 -15.27
C SER A 183 -1.34 6.91 -14.92
N ARG A 184 -2.32 7.18 -15.80
CA ARG A 184 -3.27 8.28 -15.57
C ARG A 184 -4.10 8.09 -14.28
N PRO A 185 -4.63 6.89 -13.97
CA PRO A 185 -5.38 6.66 -12.73
C PRO A 185 -4.55 6.97 -11.48
N TYR A 186 -3.30 6.51 -11.43
CA TYR A 186 -2.42 6.76 -10.29
C TYR A 186 -2.11 8.25 -10.10
N ARG A 187 -1.73 8.96 -11.17
CA ARG A 187 -1.46 10.39 -11.10
C ARG A 187 -2.67 11.20 -10.63
N ARG A 188 -3.87 10.78 -11.06
CA ARG A 188 -5.11 11.40 -10.60
C ARG A 188 -5.37 11.14 -9.12
N LEU A 189 -5.16 9.90 -8.64
CA LEU A 189 -5.23 9.56 -7.23
C LEU A 189 -4.33 10.49 -6.39
N VAL A 190 -3.05 10.58 -6.72
CA VAL A 190 -2.08 11.41 -6.00
C VAL A 190 -2.45 12.89 -6.03
N ALA A 191 -2.84 13.41 -7.20
CA ALA A 191 -3.23 14.82 -7.34
C ALA A 191 -4.50 15.17 -6.55
N THR A 192 -5.48 14.27 -6.48
CA THR A 192 -6.76 14.50 -5.79
C THR A 192 -6.63 14.31 -4.28
N SER A 193 -5.91 13.27 -3.84
CA SER A 193 -5.73 12.98 -2.42
C SER A 193 -4.74 13.94 -1.72
N GLY A 194 -3.84 14.57 -2.46
CA GLY A 194 -2.72 15.35 -1.91
C GLY A 194 -1.63 14.48 -1.27
N LEU A 195 -1.76 13.16 -1.34
CA LEU A 195 -0.75 12.23 -0.80
C LEU A 195 0.49 12.17 -1.70
N VAL A 196 1.58 11.66 -1.14
CA VAL A 196 2.88 11.52 -1.79
C VAL A 196 3.29 10.05 -1.78
N ASP A 197 3.86 9.57 -2.89
CA ASP A 197 4.42 8.22 -2.92
C ASP A 197 5.68 8.14 -2.03
N SER A 198 5.69 7.18 -1.12
CA SER A 198 6.84 6.90 -0.24
C SER A 198 8.11 6.48 -1.00
N ALA A 199 7.98 6.03 -2.26
CA ALA A 199 9.09 5.62 -3.12
C ALA A 199 9.82 6.79 -3.80
N LEU A 200 9.28 8.03 -3.75
CA LEU A 200 9.92 9.19 -4.37
C LEU A 200 11.35 9.41 -3.84
N GLY A 201 12.30 9.59 -4.76
CA GLY A 201 13.72 9.78 -4.45
C GLY A 201 14.49 8.51 -4.12
N ARG A 202 13.88 7.31 -4.30
CA ARG A 202 14.45 5.99 -3.93
C ARG A 202 14.54 5.02 -5.11
N GLY A 203 14.37 5.51 -6.32
CA GLY A 203 14.31 4.69 -7.53
C GLY A 203 12.93 4.09 -7.77
N VAL A 204 12.77 3.50 -8.95
CA VAL A 204 11.57 2.72 -9.29
C VAL A 204 11.67 1.36 -8.60
N GLN A 205 10.81 1.13 -7.64
CA GLN A 205 10.77 -0.09 -6.85
C GLN A 205 9.68 -1.02 -7.39
N ALA A 206 10.02 -1.77 -8.42
CA ALA A 206 9.08 -2.65 -9.12
C ALA A 206 8.79 -3.91 -8.29
N THR A 207 7.50 -4.24 -8.14
CA THR A 207 7.00 -5.31 -7.29
C THR A 207 6.40 -6.48 -8.06
N TRP A 208 5.75 -6.23 -9.19
CA TRP A 208 5.05 -7.22 -10.00
C TRP A 208 5.64 -7.32 -11.40
N HIS A 209 5.81 -8.44 -12.00
CA HIS A 209 5.63 -9.81 -11.58
C HIS A 209 6.93 -10.34 -10.96
N ALA A 210 6.90 -10.81 -9.72
CA ALA A 210 8.09 -11.20 -8.96
C ALA A 210 8.94 -12.28 -9.65
N HIS A 211 8.27 -13.26 -10.30
CA HIS A 211 8.95 -14.39 -10.95
C HIS A 211 9.43 -14.10 -12.38
N LEU A 212 9.19 -12.89 -12.90
CA LEU A 212 9.73 -12.49 -14.19
C LEU A 212 11.02 -11.69 -14.01
N PRO A 213 12.06 -11.97 -14.84
CA PRO A 213 13.34 -11.24 -14.73
C PRO A 213 13.20 -9.76 -15.15
N ALA A 214 12.32 -9.48 -16.11
CA ALA A 214 11.96 -8.14 -16.60
C ALA A 214 10.86 -8.23 -17.69
N PRO A 215 10.05 -7.18 -17.93
CA PRO A 215 9.96 -5.98 -17.10
C PRO A 215 9.06 -6.20 -15.87
N ARG A 216 9.49 -5.68 -14.72
CA ARG A 216 8.63 -5.58 -13.55
C ARG A 216 8.05 -4.17 -13.46
N ILE A 217 6.85 -4.04 -12.89
CA ILE A 217 6.20 -2.74 -12.69
C ILE A 217 5.87 -2.51 -11.22
N PRO A 218 5.96 -1.26 -10.73
CA PRO A 218 5.58 -0.89 -9.37
C PRO A 218 4.07 -0.62 -9.33
N ILE A 219 3.30 -1.53 -8.78
CA ILE A 219 1.84 -1.39 -8.60
C ILE A 219 1.42 -1.49 -7.13
N ASP A 220 2.34 -1.92 -6.25
CA ASP A 220 2.16 -1.93 -4.81
C ASP A 220 2.72 -0.65 -4.20
N HIS A 221 1.86 0.08 -3.49
CA HIS A 221 2.19 1.42 -3.02
C HIS A 221 1.89 1.62 -1.53
N ILE A 222 2.67 2.51 -0.92
CA ILE A 222 2.35 3.15 0.35
C ILE A 222 2.42 4.66 0.09
N LEU A 223 1.25 5.31 0.09
CA LEU A 223 1.12 6.75 -0.07
C LEU A 223 0.99 7.38 1.32
N VAL A 224 1.64 8.51 1.52
CA VAL A 224 1.76 9.17 2.83
C VAL A 224 1.37 10.65 2.74
N PRO A 225 1.04 11.31 3.85
CA PRO A 225 0.83 12.76 3.86
C PRO A 225 2.07 13.52 3.35
N PRO A 226 1.90 14.69 2.72
CA PRO A 226 3.01 15.45 2.12
C PRO A 226 4.03 15.95 3.15
N ASP A 227 3.63 16.12 4.40
CA ASP A 227 4.42 16.54 5.55
C ASP A 227 5.01 15.36 6.35
N ALA A 228 4.70 14.13 5.97
CA ALA A 228 5.37 12.94 6.53
C ALA A 228 6.83 12.85 6.07
N THR A 229 7.70 12.39 6.96
CA THR A 229 9.08 12.07 6.61
C THR A 229 9.21 10.57 6.39
N VAL A 230 9.53 10.16 5.17
CA VAL A 230 9.83 8.76 4.84
C VAL A 230 11.31 8.49 5.17
N LEU A 231 11.56 7.69 6.19
CA LEU A 231 12.92 7.33 6.61
C LEU A 231 13.50 6.24 5.72
N ARG A 232 12.68 5.22 5.42
CA ARG A 232 13.04 4.07 4.60
C ARG A 232 11.84 3.65 3.75
N ARG A 233 12.09 3.19 2.54
CA ARG A 233 11.13 2.56 1.64
C ARG A 233 11.88 1.51 0.82
N GLU A 234 11.46 0.28 0.94
CA GLU A 234 12.14 -0.86 0.31
C GLU A 234 11.13 -1.87 -0.24
N VAL A 235 11.61 -2.70 -1.15
CA VAL A 235 10.93 -3.90 -1.60
C VAL A 235 11.39 -5.05 -0.72
N GLY A 236 10.44 -5.79 -0.16
CA GLY A 236 10.73 -6.94 0.71
C GLY A 236 11.19 -8.18 -0.06
N PRO A 237 11.43 -9.29 0.64
CA PRO A 237 11.87 -10.54 0.04
C PRO A 237 10.74 -11.22 -0.74
N ASP A 238 11.11 -12.29 -1.46
CA ASP A 238 10.14 -13.23 -2.03
C ASP A 238 9.42 -13.97 -0.88
N ILE A 239 8.10 -13.91 -0.91
CA ILE A 239 7.21 -14.57 0.06
C ILE A 239 6.37 -15.69 -0.58
N GLY A 240 6.74 -16.14 -1.78
CA GLY A 240 5.99 -17.11 -2.56
C GLY A 240 4.87 -16.50 -3.41
N SER A 241 4.70 -15.19 -3.38
CA SER A 241 3.72 -14.45 -4.17
C SER A 241 4.31 -14.02 -5.52
N ASP A 242 3.45 -13.73 -6.50
CA ASP A 242 3.87 -13.05 -7.72
C ASP A 242 4.10 -11.54 -7.51
N HIS A 243 3.87 -11.04 -6.28
CA HIS A 243 4.23 -9.70 -5.82
C HIS A 243 5.33 -9.74 -4.75
N TYR A 244 6.22 -8.77 -4.77
CA TYR A 244 7.07 -8.48 -3.63
C TYR A 244 6.36 -7.55 -2.64
N PRO A 245 6.49 -7.76 -1.32
CA PRO A 245 6.04 -6.80 -0.31
C PRO A 245 6.69 -5.44 -0.47
N VAL A 246 6.02 -4.41 -0.02
CA VAL A 246 6.58 -3.06 0.10
C VAL A 246 6.59 -2.61 1.54
N GLU A 247 7.70 -2.04 1.97
CA GLU A 247 7.93 -1.55 3.32
C GLU A 247 8.14 -0.04 3.34
N ALA A 248 7.54 0.66 4.28
CA ALA A 248 7.84 2.06 4.54
C ALA A 248 7.95 2.34 6.03
N ASP A 249 9.04 2.97 6.41
CA ASP A 249 9.28 3.49 7.73
C ASP A 249 9.10 5.01 7.68
N ILE A 250 8.06 5.51 8.35
CA ILE A 250 7.57 6.87 8.20
C ILE A 250 7.44 7.56 9.55
N VAL A 251 7.71 8.86 9.58
CA VAL A 251 7.37 9.74 10.72
C VAL A 251 6.18 10.58 10.28
N LEU A 252 5.06 10.38 10.94
CA LEU A 252 3.83 11.14 10.68
C LEU A 252 3.83 12.46 11.46
N PRO A 253 3.19 13.51 10.93
CA PRO A 253 3.08 14.81 11.58
C PRO A 253 2.36 14.75 12.94
#